data_29be57aacfadfdc3a65bab9e4e0c3fc6
#
_entry.id   29be57aacfadfdc3a65bab9e4e0c3fc6
#
_cell.length_a   1.000
_cell.length_b   1.000
_cell.length_c   1.000
_cell.angle_alpha   90.00
_cell.angle_beta   90.00
_cell.angle_gamma   90.00
#
_symmetry.space_group_name_H-M   'P 1'
#
loop_
_entity.id
_entity.type
_entity.pdbx_description
1 polymer ?
#
loop_
_entity_poly.entity_id
_entity_poly.type
_entity_poly.pdbx_seq_one_letter_code
_entity_poly.pdbx_strand_id
1 'polypeptide(L)'
;MTDPTFDPAGSLYFYAGGKLSLEKLQGPSELNIGKIDFVLLSHDQHPDNLDNSGRKLLIDATHTFTTKAGFKRLGGTSIGLDPWESYSLTTPDGSVITITATPARHGPAGIESIAGDVIGFVLNIKGQSNHEIYITGDTVFYEGVAAVAKKFKPEFIFLFAGAARTRGPFNLTMGTNDAIDTAFAFPNASIIPLHYEGWKHFTQNENDLEKAFEVIGIRGRLKVLKAGVPEKLF
;
A
#
# COMPACT_ATOMS: atom_id res chain seq x y z
N MET A 1 10.07 -1.99 3.13
CA MET A 1 9.58 -0.86 2.28
C MET A 1 8.33 -1.29 1.55
N THR A 2 7.37 -0.40 1.26
CA THR A 2 6.20 -0.71 0.42
C THR A 2 6.14 0.21 -0.79
N ASP A 3 5.73 -0.32 -1.95
CA ASP A 3 5.39 0.36 -3.20
C ASP A 3 6.33 1.54 -3.55
N PRO A 4 7.61 1.28 -3.87
CA PRO A 4 8.64 2.31 -3.99
C PRO A 4 8.46 3.18 -5.24
N THR A 5 8.35 4.51 -5.05
CA THR A 5 8.24 5.50 -6.12
C THR A 5 9.20 6.66 -5.87
N PHE A 6 10.34 6.67 -6.57
CA PHE A 6 11.46 7.60 -6.36
C PHE A 6 11.79 8.48 -7.55
N ASP A 7 11.02 8.48 -8.62
CA ASP A 7 11.22 9.42 -9.72
C ASP A 7 10.92 10.86 -9.28
N PRO A 8 11.53 11.88 -9.90
CA PRO A 8 11.34 13.28 -9.52
C PRO A 8 9.94 13.79 -9.87
N ALA A 9 9.54 14.89 -9.24
CA ALA A 9 8.35 15.64 -9.63
C ALA A 9 8.40 16.03 -11.12
N GLY A 10 7.23 16.06 -11.77
CA GLY A 10 7.10 16.32 -13.20
C GLY A 10 7.26 15.08 -14.08
N SER A 11 7.57 13.90 -13.50
CA SER A 11 7.60 12.65 -14.26
C SER A 11 6.22 12.31 -14.83
N LEU A 12 6.21 11.94 -16.12
CA LEU A 12 5.00 11.56 -16.86
C LEU A 12 5.10 10.11 -17.32
N TYR A 13 4.03 9.36 -17.10
CA TYR A 13 3.92 7.95 -17.46
C TYR A 13 2.73 7.74 -18.38
N PHE A 14 2.94 7.06 -19.51
CA PHE A 14 1.89 6.76 -20.47
C PHE A 14 1.65 5.26 -20.51
N TYR A 15 0.40 4.85 -20.43
CA TYR A 15 0.00 3.45 -20.47
C TYR A 15 -1.34 3.28 -21.20
N ALA A 16 -1.81 2.04 -21.33
CA ALA A 16 -2.99 1.72 -22.13
C ALA A 16 -2.90 2.24 -23.59
N GLY A 17 -1.72 2.08 -24.22
CA GLY A 17 -1.49 2.58 -25.58
C GLY A 17 -1.44 4.10 -25.69
N GLY A 18 -1.03 4.82 -24.63
CA GLY A 18 -0.97 6.28 -24.59
C GLY A 18 -2.29 6.97 -24.28
N LYS A 19 -3.36 6.22 -24.02
CA LYS A 19 -4.69 6.77 -23.72
C LYS A 19 -4.81 7.30 -22.29
N LEU A 20 -3.95 6.87 -21.40
CA LEU A 20 -3.92 7.26 -20.01
C LEU A 20 -2.52 7.77 -19.65
N SER A 21 -2.47 8.79 -18.80
CA SER A 21 -1.23 9.32 -18.26
C SER A 21 -1.34 9.55 -16.77
N LEU A 22 -0.24 9.28 -16.06
CA LEU A 22 -0.06 9.69 -14.68
C LEU A 22 1.03 10.75 -14.61
N GLU A 23 0.81 11.76 -13.80
CA GLU A 23 1.76 12.85 -13.54
C GLU A 23 2.14 12.83 -12.06
N LYS A 24 3.44 12.72 -11.80
CA LYS A 24 3.99 12.81 -10.45
C LYS A 24 4.19 14.27 -10.08
N LEU A 25 3.53 14.75 -9.04
CA LEU A 25 3.56 16.14 -8.60
C LEU A 25 4.65 16.42 -7.56
N GLN A 26 5.05 15.38 -6.79
CA GLN A 26 6.08 15.50 -5.77
C GLN A 26 7.13 14.40 -5.95
N GLY A 27 8.38 14.76 -5.76
CA GLY A 27 9.50 13.81 -5.69
C GLY A 27 9.63 13.19 -4.30
N PRO A 28 10.60 12.29 -4.12
CA PRO A 28 10.88 11.69 -2.83
C PRO A 28 11.37 12.74 -1.83
N SER A 29 10.92 12.64 -0.57
CA SER A 29 11.34 13.53 0.51
C SER A 29 12.72 13.16 1.07
N GLU A 30 13.13 11.89 0.95
CA GLU A 30 14.42 11.38 1.39
C GLU A 30 14.97 10.42 0.33
N LEU A 31 16.25 10.59 0.00
CA LEU A 31 16.93 9.77 -1.01
C LEU A 31 17.91 8.75 -0.41
N ASN A 32 18.31 8.96 0.87
CA ASN A 32 19.24 8.05 1.56
C ASN A 32 18.45 7.11 2.49
N ILE A 33 17.83 6.11 1.90
CA ILE A 33 16.98 5.13 2.59
C ILE A 33 17.76 3.94 3.16
N GLY A 34 19.09 3.89 2.95
CA GLY A 34 19.92 2.77 3.40
C GLY A 34 19.61 1.45 2.68
N LYS A 35 20.08 0.34 3.27
CA LYS A 35 19.85 -1.01 2.75
C LYS A 35 18.40 -1.43 2.95
N ILE A 36 17.79 -1.98 1.92
CA ILE A 36 16.43 -2.54 1.96
C ILE A 36 16.52 -4.07 1.97
N ASP A 37 16.05 -4.69 3.05
CA ASP A 37 16.05 -6.15 3.17
C ASP A 37 14.92 -6.77 2.34
N PHE A 38 13.71 -6.17 2.38
CA PHE A 38 12.60 -6.60 1.52
C PHE A 38 11.65 -5.46 1.14
N VAL A 39 11.01 -5.65 0.01
CA VAL A 39 9.95 -4.79 -0.53
C VAL A 39 8.63 -5.54 -0.53
N LEU A 40 7.58 -4.90 -0.06
CA LEU A 40 6.20 -5.32 -0.19
C LEU A 40 5.59 -4.51 -1.32
N LEU A 41 5.45 -5.11 -2.47
CA LEU A 41 4.94 -4.47 -3.67
C LEU A 41 3.53 -4.96 -3.95
N SER A 42 2.55 -4.12 -3.71
CA SER A 42 1.13 -4.49 -3.89
C SER A 42 0.83 -4.95 -5.31
N HIS A 43 1.44 -4.29 -6.29
CA HIS A 43 1.43 -4.65 -7.71
C HIS A 43 2.48 -3.82 -8.48
N ASP A 44 2.88 -4.28 -9.67
CA ASP A 44 3.98 -3.70 -10.43
C ASP A 44 3.57 -2.93 -11.69
N GLN A 45 2.29 -2.97 -12.06
CA GLN A 45 1.82 -2.44 -13.34
C GLN A 45 1.50 -0.95 -13.34
N HIS A 46 1.41 -0.31 -12.17
CA HIS A 46 1.12 1.12 -12.06
C HIS A 46 2.33 1.92 -11.55
N PRO A 47 2.65 3.06 -12.19
CA PRO A 47 3.83 3.87 -11.81
C PRO A 47 3.73 4.52 -10.43
N ASP A 48 2.54 4.73 -9.91
CA ASP A 48 2.30 5.28 -8.59
C ASP A 48 2.53 4.26 -7.44
N ASN A 49 2.77 2.99 -7.80
CA ASN A 49 3.20 1.94 -6.88
C ASN A 49 4.62 1.46 -7.19
N LEU A 50 5.04 1.54 -8.46
CA LEU A 50 6.40 1.16 -8.86
C LEU A 50 6.87 1.97 -10.07
N ASP A 51 7.51 3.12 -9.82
CA ASP A 51 8.09 3.96 -10.86
C ASP A 51 9.45 3.43 -11.36
N ASN A 52 10.10 4.15 -12.29
CA ASN A 52 11.34 3.68 -12.90
C ASN A 52 12.50 3.59 -11.88
N SER A 53 12.60 4.52 -10.94
CA SER A 53 13.61 4.50 -9.88
C SER A 53 13.29 3.45 -8.82
N GLY A 54 12.02 3.24 -8.50
CA GLY A 54 11.56 2.14 -7.66
C GLY A 54 11.92 0.78 -8.25
N ARG A 55 11.75 0.58 -9.57
CA ARG A 55 12.18 -0.66 -10.26
C ARG A 55 13.68 -0.92 -10.15
N LYS A 56 14.52 0.13 -10.21
CA LYS A 56 15.97 -0.02 -10.02
C LYS A 56 16.30 -0.46 -8.60
N LEU A 57 15.59 0.08 -7.62
CA LEU A 57 15.78 -0.27 -6.21
C LEU A 57 15.47 -1.75 -5.92
N LEU A 58 14.54 -2.38 -6.64
CA LEU A 58 14.23 -3.80 -6.47
C LEU A 58 15.44 -4.71 -6.73
N ILE A 59 16.43 -4.27 -7.52
CA ILE A 59 17.63 -5.05 -7.83
C ILE A 59 18.47 -5.28 -6.57
N ASP A 60 18.50 -4.31 -5.66
CA ASP A 60 19.29 -4.34 -4.44
C ASP A 60 18.54 -4.92 -3.25
N ALA A 61 17.23 -5.13 -3.36
CA ALA A 61 16.42 -5.75 -2.33
C ALA A 61 16.67 -7.27 -2.27
N THR A 62 16.79 -7.82 -1.05
CA THR A 62 16.97 -9.27 -0.87
C THR A 62 15.75 -10.05 -1.35
N HIS A 63 14.55 -9.54 -1.09
CA HIS A 63 13.27 -10.10 -1.55
C HIS A 63 12.31 -9.00 -1.95
N THR A 64 11.51 -9.25 -3.00
CA THR A 64 10.36 -8.43 -3.36
C THR A 64 9.11 -9.30 -3.37
N PHE A 65 8.23 -9.13 -2.40
CA PHE A 65 6.94 -9.84 -2.34
C PHE A 65 5.91 -9.10 -3.17
N THR A 66 5.22 -9.80 -4.05
CA THR A 66 4.22 -9.19 -4.95
C THR A 66 3.20 -10.24 -5.41
N THR A 67 2.29 -9.86 -6.33
CA THR A 67 1.35 -10.78 -6.95
C THR A 67 2.06 -11.86 -7.79
N LYS A 68 1.41 -13.00 -8.04
CA LYS A 68 1.94 -14.03 -8.97
C LYS A 68 2.17 -13.46 -10.38
N ALA A 69 1.32 -12.53 -10.81
CA ALA A 69 1.49 -11.87 -12.09
C ALA A 69 2.68 -10.90 -12.08
N GLY A 70 2.86 -10.14 -10.99
CA GLY A 70 4.02 -9.28 -10.77
C GLY A 70 5.33 -10.07 -10.76
N PHE A 71 5.36 -11.19 -10.05
CA PHE A 71 6.51 -12.10 -10.04
C PHE A 71 6.91 -12.54 -11.46
N LYS A 72 5.95 -12.92 -12.30
CA LYS A 72 6.24 -13.33 -13.68
C LYS A 72 6.83 -12.21 -14.53
N ARG A 73 6.45 -10.95 -14.27
CA ARG A 73 6.98 -9.78 -15.00
C ARG A 73 8.33 -9.29 -14.49
N LEU A 74 8.51 -9.30 -13.17
CA LEU A 74 9.72 -8.77 -12.52
C LEU A 74 10.87 -9.78 -12.54
N GLY A 75 10.59 -11.06 -12.25
CA GLY A 75 11.65 -12.07 -12.10
C GLY A 75 12.58 -11.80 -10.93
N GLY A 76 13.85 -12.20 -11.06
CA GLY A 76 14.92 -11.88 -10.10
C GLY A 76 14.62 -12.39 -8.68
N THR A 77 14.76 -11.52 -7.68
CA THR A 77 14.53 -11.81 -6.26
C THR A 77 13.06 -11.72 -5.84
N SER A 78 12.14 -11.52 -6.80
CA SER A 78 10.72 -11.41 -6.48
C SER A 78 10.09 -12.75 -6.09
N ILE A 79 9.10 -12.69 -5.20
CA ILE A 79 8.33 -13.82 -4.69
C ILE A 79 6.85 -13.50 -4.90
N GLY A 80 6.18 -14.30 -5.74
CA GLY A 80 4.77 -14.13 -6.02
C GLY A 80 3.91 -14.84 -4.99
N LEU A 81 2.93 -14.14 -4.43
CA LEU A 81 1.97 -14.66 -3.47
C LEU A 81 0.55 -14.54 -4.00
N ASP A 82 -0.26 -15.56 -3.76
CA ASP A 82 -1.71 -15.47 -3.86
C ASP A 82 -2.30 -15.01 -2.52
N PRO A 83 -3.51 -14.43 -2.51
CA PRO A 83 -4.19 -14.09 -1.26
C PRO A 83 -4.21 -15.26 -0.27
N TRP A 84 -3.84 -14.97 0.99
CA TRP A 84 -3.71 -15.91 2.11
C TRP A 84 -2.45 -16.80 2.10
N GLU A 85 -1.62 -16.76 1.05
CA GLU A 85 -0.28 -17.35 1.11
C GLU A 85 0.62 -16.53 2.03
N SER A 86 1.51 -17.21 2.74
CA SER A 86 2.43 -16.58 3.70
C SER A 86 3.87 -17.01 3.44
N TYR A 87 4.78 -16.11 3.76
CA TYR A 87 6.22 -16.35 3.75
C TYR A 87 6.83 -15.88 5.08
N SER A 88 7.74 -16.64 5.66
CA SER A 88 8.37 -16.28 6.92
C SER A 88 9.87 -16.04 6.74
N LEU A 89 10.34 -14.96 7.37
CA LEU A 89 11.74 -14.56 7.44
C LEU A 89 12.20 -14.58 8.90
N THR A 90 13.42 -15.02 9.14
CA THR A 90 14.08 -14.88 10.45
C THR A 90 15.07 -13.73 10.37
N THR A 91 14.94 -12.76 11.24
CA THR A 91 15.85 -11.61 11.35
C THR A 91 17.13 -11.97 12.11
N PRO A 92 18.22 -11.19 11.99
CA PRO A 92 19.49 -11.49 12.66
C PRO A 92 19.38 -11.58 14.20
N ASP A 93 18.41 -10.91 14.81
CA ASP A 93 18.15 -10.97 16.26
C ASP A 93 17.27 -12.17 16.67
N GLY A 94 16.92 -13.05 15.72
CA GLY A 94 16.11 -14.25 15.94
C GLY A 94 14.60 -14.01 15.93
N SER A 95 14.13 -12.78 15.70
CA SER A 95 12.71 -12.50 15.50
C SER A 95 12.21 -13.14 14.20
N VAL A 96 10.93 -13.46 14.15
CA VAL A 96 10.30 -14.05 12.95
C VAL A 96 9.27 -13.05 12.40
N ILE A 97 9.43 -12.71 11.13
CA ILE A 97 8.46 -11.89 10.39
C ILE A 97 7.70 -12.81 9.43
N THR A 98 6.41 -12.97 9.65
CA THR A 98 5.53 -13.68 8.72
C THR A 98 4.76 -12.66 7.90
N ILE A 99 4.96 -12.68 6.58
CA ILE A 99 4.30 -11.84 5.59
C ILE A 99 3.19 -12.67 4.98
N THR A 100 1.94 -12.24 5.16
CA THR A 100 0.76 -12.89 4.57
C THR A 100 0.16 -11.96 3.53
N ALA A 101 0.04 -12.44 2.28
CA ALA A 101 -0.68 -11.72 1.24
C ALA A 101 -2.18 -11.68 1.57
N THR A 102 -2.81 -10.53 1.39
CA THR A 102 -4.24 -10.35 1.65
C THR A 102 -5.01 -10.05 0.36
N PRO A 103 -6.30 -10.41 0.30
CA PRO A 103 -7.14 -9.99 -0.81
C PRO A 103 -7.18 -8.47 -0.93
N ALA A 104 -7.06 -7.97 -2.14
CA ALA A 104 -7.27 -6.58 -2.50
C ALA A 104 -8.06 -6.52 -3.82
N ARG A 105 -8.76 -5.40 -4.06
CA ARG A 105 -9.52 -5.16 -5.29
C ARG A 105 -9.35 -3.71 -5.70
N HIS A 106 -8.71 -3.52 -6.84
CA HIS A 106 -8.36 -2.21 -7.37
C HIS A 106 -9.56 -1.57 -8.08
N GLY A 107 -10.51 -1.05 -7.29
CA GLY A 107 -11.73 -0.42 -7.74
C GLY A 107 -12.99 -1.28 -7.61
N PRO A 108 -14.08 -0.94 -8.31
CA PRO A 108 -15.34 -1.68 -8.25
C PRO A 108 -15.21 -3.08 -8.87
N ALA A 109 -16.12 -3.98 -8.50
CA ALA A 109 -16.18 -5.30 -9.11
C ALA A 109 -16.41 -5.22 -10.63
N GLY A 110 -15.71 -6.08 -11.38
CA GLY A 110 -15.85 -6.18 -12.84
C GLY A 110 -14.78 -5.42 -13.63
N ILE A 111 -13.88 -4.68 -12.97
CA ILE A 111 -12.77 -3.99 -13.67
C ILE A 111 -11.40 -4.66 -13.44
N GLU A 112 -11.35 -5.79 -12.80
CA GLU A 112 -10.11 -6.47 -12.40
C GLU A 112 -9.20 -6.76 -13.59
N SER A 113 -9.77 -7.13 -14.74
CA SER A 113 -9.00 -7.35 -15.98
C SER A 113 -8.36 -6.08 -16.54
N ILE A 114 -8.85 -4.91 -16.16
CA ILE A 114 -8.38 -3.60 -16.60
C ILE A 114 -7.43 -2.98 -15.56
N ALA A 115 -7.78 -3.08 -14.28
CA ALA A 115 -6.99 -2.55 -13.18
C ALA A 115 -5.79 -3.45 -12.84
N GLY A 116 -5.93 -4.77 -13.09
CA GLY A 116 -4.89 -5.77 -12.85
C GLY A 116 -4.94 -6.36 -11.45
N ASP A 117 -4.10 -7.39 -11.25
CA ASP A 117 -3.98 -8.09 -9.98
C ASP A 117 -3.30 -7.19 -8.94
N VAL A 118 -3.81 -7.21 -7.73
CA VAL A 118 -3.28 -6.48 -6.57
C VAL A 118 -3.44 -7.32 -5.30
N ILE A 119 -2.51 -7.18 -4.36
CA ILE A 119 -2.58 -7.75 -3.02
C ILE A 119 -2.24 -6.69 -1.97
N GLY A 120 -2.79 -6.87 -0.77
CA GLY A 120 -2.25 -6.22 0.42
C GLY A 120 -1.37 -7.19 1.20
N PHE A 121 -0.89 -6.77 2.39
CA PHE A 121 -0.01 -7.57 3.23
C PHE A 121 -0.35 -7.42 4.71
N VAL A 122 -0.38 -8.53 5.44
CA VAL A 122 -0.28 -8.51 6.90
C VAL A 122 1.10 -9.00 7.31
N LEU A 123 1.79 -8.20 8.13
CA LEU A 123 3.04 -8.59 8.77
C LEU A 123 2.76 -8.96 10.22
N ASN A 124 3.10 -10.19 10.57
CA ASN A 124 3.15 -10.67 11.95
C ASN A 124 4.61 -10.74 12.39
N ILE A 125 5.01 -9.89 13.31
CA ILE A 125 6.36 -9.83 13.86
C ILE A 125 6.33 -10.49 15.23
N LYS A 126 7.13 -11.55 15.42
CA LYS A 126 7.26 -12.28 16.68
C LYS A 126 8.70 -12.23 17.15
N GLY A 127 8.94 -11.67 18.34
CA GLY A 127 10.26 -11.49 18.91
C GLY A 127 10.18 -11.07 20.38
N GLN A 128 10.96 -10.08 20.78
CA GLN A 128 10.90 -9.49 22.14
C GLN A 128 9.53 -8.87 22.41
N SER A 129 8.90 -8.29 21.39
CA SER A 129 7.50 -7.86 21.36
C SER A 129 6.83 -8.47 20.13
N ASN A 130 5.50 -8.61 20.19
CA ASN A 130 4.72 -9.12 19.07
C ASN A 130 3.93 -7.96 18.47
N HIS A 131 4.02 -7.79 17.16
CA HIS A 131 3.31 -6.73 16.43
C HIS A 131 2.61 -7.29 15.21
N GLU A 132 1.47 -6.72 14.89
CA GLU A 132 0.72 -7.02 13.67
C GLU A 132 0.42 -5.73 12.92
N ILE A 133 0.79 -5.68 11.66
CA ILE A 133 0.64 -4.52 10.78
C ILE A 133 -0.12 -4.96 9.53
N TYR A 134 -1.08 -4.17 9.07
CA TYR A 134 -1.75 -4.37 7.78
C TYR A 134 -1.40 -3.25 6.81
N ILE A 135 -1.00 -3.58 5.60
CA ILE A 135 -0.75 -2.67 4.46
C ILE A 135 -1.77 -3.03 3.40
N THR A 136 -2.67 -2.10 3.07
CA THR A 136 -3.82 -2.41 2.22
C THR A 136 -3.44 -2.64 0.76
N GLY A 137 -2.39 -1.97 0.26
CA GLY A 137 -2.18 -1.79 -1.17
C GLY A 137 -3.33 -1.02 -1.81
N ASP A 138 -3.36 -0.98 -3.14
CA ASP A 138 -4.43 -0.32 -3.89
C ASP A 138 -5.70 -1.18 -3.87
N THR A 139 -6.60 -0.85 -2.99
CA THR A 139 -7.91 -1.52 -2.87
C THR A 139 -8.99 -0.52 -2.51
N VAL A 140 -10.24 -0.84 -2.81
CA VAL A 140 -11.42 -0.24 -2.16
C VAL A 140 -11.83 -1.11 -0.98
N PHE A 141 -12.67 -0.60 -0.06
CA PHE A 141 -13.25 -1.44 0.98
C PHE A 141 -14.30 -2.38 0.36
N TYR A 142 -14.16 -3.67 0.62
CA TYR A 142 -15.07 -4.72 0.14
C TYR A 142 -14.97 -5.95 1.03
N GLU A 143 -15.70 -7.01 0.69
CA GLU A 143 -15.73 -8.26 1.46
C GLU A 143 -14.36 -8.90 1.70
N GLY A 144 -13.38 -8.69 0.81
CA GLY A 144 -12.01 -9.15 0.99
C GLY A 144 -11.32 -8.45 2.16
N VAL A 145 -11.43 -7.12 2.27
CA VAL A 145 -10.89 -6.34 3.40
C VAL A 145 -11.61 -6.71 4.70
N ALA A 146 -12.94 -6.89 4.64
CA ALA A 146 -13.71 -7.38 5.80
C ALA A 146 -13.28 -8.79 6.24
N ALA A 147 -12.85 -9.66 5.32
CA ALA A 147 -12.30 -10.97 5.65
C ALA A 147 -10.93 -10.86 6.33
N VAL A 148 -10.08 -9.91 5.95
CA VAL A 148 -8.83 -9.60 6.67
C VAL A 148 -9.15 -9.20 8.12
N ALA A 149 -10.13 -8.32 8.35
CA ALA A 149 -10.53 -7.87 9.68
C ALA A 149 -11.05 -8.99 10.59
N LYS A 150 -11.67 -10.03 10.01
CA LYS A 150 -12.08 -11.23 10.76
C LYS A 150 -10.90 -12.07 11.22
N LYS A 151 -9.84 -12.14 10.39
CA LYS A 151 -8.70 -13.04 10.61
C LYS A 151 -7.56 -12.40 11.41
N PHE A 152 -7.33 -11.10 11.26
CA PHE A 152 -6.21 -10.37 11.84
C PHE A 152 -6.65 -9.20 12.71
N LYS A 153 -5.79 -8.78 13.65
CA LYS A 153 -6.05 -7.69 14.59
C LYS A 153 -4.86 -6.72 14.64
N PRO A 154 -4.53 -6.06 13.52
CA PRO A 154 -3.37 -5.19 13.43
C PRO A 154 -3.47 -4.01 14.40
N GLU A 155 -2.31 -3.59 14.93
CA GLU A 155 -2.16 -2.36 15.72
C GLU A 155 -2.17 -1.14 14.79
N PHE A 156 -1.59 -1.29 13.60
CA PHE A 156 -1.50 -0.24 12.59
C PHE A 156 -1.97 -0.75 11.22
N ILE A 157 -2.72 0.10 10.54
CA ILE A 157 -3.14 -0.11 9.15
C ILE A 157 -2.55 1.00 8.30
N PHE A 158 -1.61 0.66 7.42
CA PHE A 158 -1.14 1.53 6.36
C PHE A 158 -2.15 1.48 5.22
N LEU A 159 -2.96 2.52 5.12
CA LEU A 159 -4.14 2.57 4.27
C LEU A 159 -3.88 3.46 3.05
N PHE A 160 -3.99 2.92 1.85
CA PHE A 160 -3.80 3.65 0.60
C PHE A 160 -5.08 4.41 0.25
N ALA A 161 -5.09 5.74 0.52
CA ALA A 161 -6.28 6.54 0.77
C ALA A 161 -6.56 7.68 -0.24
N GLY A 162 -5.87 7.73 -1.38
CA GLY A 162 -5.96 8.85 -2.32
C GLY A 162 -7.25 8.95 -3.13
N ALA A 163 -8.17 8.00 -3.03
CA ALA A 163 -9.35 7.93 -3.90
C ALA A 163 -8.98 8.12 -5.38
N ALA A 164 -7.96 7.38 -5.84
CA ALA A 164 -7.41 7.49 -7.18
C ALA A 164 -8.48 7.28 -8.26
N ARG A 165 -8.48 8.12 -9.29
CA ARG A 165 -9.45 8.05 -10.41
C ARG A 165 -8.73 8.27 -11.73
N THR A 166 -8.53 7.21 -12.48
CA THR A 166 -7.90 7.27 -13.81
C THR A 166 -8.74 6.65 -14.92
N ARG A 167 -9.79 5.90 -14.56
CA ARG A 167 -10.58 5.10 -15.51
C ARG A 167 -12.05 5.46 -15.57
N GLY A 168 -12.49 6.45 -14.78
CA GLY A 168 -13.89 6.87 -14.74
C GLY A 168 -14.24 7.54 -13.41
N PRO A 169 -15.51 7.86 -13.17
CA PRO A 169 -15.96 8.56 -11.95
C PRO A 169 -16.10 7.61 -10.73
N PHE A 170 -15.23 6.65 -10.60
CA PHE A 170 -15.18 5.72 -9.48
C PHE A 170 -13.76 5.62 -8.90
N ASN A 171 -13.68 5.32 -7.62
CA ASN A 171 -12.41 5.16 -6.94
C ASN A 171 -11.75 3.83 -7.30
N LEU A 172 -10.45 3.87 -7.51
CA LEU A 172 -9.57 2.70 -7.67
C LEU A 172 -8.88 2.30 -6.38
N THR A 173 -8.67 3.28 -5.48
CA THR A 173 -8.13 3.10 -4.13
C THR A 173 -9.12 3.63 -3.12
N MET A 174 -8.89 3.34 -1.84
CA MET A 174 -9.75 3.83 -0.75
C MET A 174 -9.85 5.35 -0.76
N GLY A 175 -11.07 5.85 -0.50
CA GLY A 175 -11.34 7.23 -0.16
C GLY A 175 -11.78 7.33 1.31
N THR A 176 -12.29 8.50 1.69
CA THR A 176 -12.75 8.75 3.08
C THR A 176 -13.78 7.76 3.57
N ASN A 177 -14.74 7.35 2.73
CA ASN A 177 -15.75 6.36 3.12
C ASN A 177 -15.12 5.01 3.40
N ASP A 178 -14.26 4.52 2.49
CA ASP A 178 -13.57 3.25 2.68
C ASP A 178 -12.64 3.27 3.90
N ALA A 179 -12.00 4.42 4.17
CA ALA A 179 -11.14 4.60 5.33
C ALA A 179 -11.93 4.51 6.65
N ILE A 180 -13.12 5.09 6.69
CA ILE A 180 -14.05 4.99 7.82
C ILE A 180 -14.53 3.55 8.00
N ASP A 181 -14.98 2.89 6.92
CA ASP A 181 -15.42 1.49 6.96
C ASP A 181 -14.28 0.57 7.44
N THR A 182 -13.04 0.83 6.97
CA THR A 182 -11.85 0.12 7.46
C THR A 182 -11.62 0.36 8.94
N ALA A 183 -11.73 1.61 9.41
CA ALA A 183 -11.58 1.93 10.81
C ALA A 183 -12.62 1.20 11.69
N PHE A 184 -13.85 1.08 11.25
CA PHE A 184 -14.88 0.32 11.99
C PHE A 184 -14.67 -1.20 11.91
N ALA A 185 -14.21 -1.72 10.78
CA ALA A 185 -13.89 -3.15 10.64
C ALA A 185 -12.71 -3.58 11.55
N PHE A 186 -11.77 -2.67 11.83
CA PHE A 186 -10.60 -2.89 12.69
C PHE A 186 -10.64 -1.96 13.92
N PRO A 187 -11.51 -2.19 14.89
CA PRO A 187 -11.85 -1.20 15.93
C PRO A 187 -10.67 -0.77 16.82
N ASN A 188 -9.63 -1.59 16.94
CA ASN A 188 -8.48 -1.34 17.80
C ASN A 188 -7.24 -0.81 17.04
N ALA A 189 -7.29 -0.73 15.70
CA ALA A 189 -6.17 -0.29 14.90
C ALA A 189 -6.09 1.24 14.79
N SER A 190 -4.88 1.77 14.74
CA SER A 190 -4.60 3.13 14.25
C SER A 190 -4.50 3.10 12.72
N ILE A 191 -5.12 4.07 12.06
CA ILE A 191 -5.09 4.22 10.61
C ILE A 191 -3.97 5.19 10.23
N ILE A 192 -3.03 4.74 9.43
CA ILE A 192 -1.93 5.54 8.88
C ILE A 192 -2.18 5.68 7.38
N PRO A 193 -2.69 6.83 6.91
CA PRO A 193 -2.95 7.01 5.49
C PRO A 193 -1.64 7.12 4.70
N LEU A 194 -1.60 6.46 3.57
CA LEU A 194 -0.56 6.54 2.54
C LEU A 194 -1.21 6.74 1.17
N HIS A 195 -0.42 7.00 0.14
CA HIS A 195 -0.85 7.00 -1.25
C HIS A 195 -2.05 7.93 -1.50
N TYR A 196 -2.00 9.15 -0.93
CA TYR A 196 -3.03 10.18 -1.06
C TYR A 196 -2.46 11.53 -1.53
N GLU A 197 -1.16 11.61 -1.72
CA GLU A 197 -0.45 12.81 -2.18
C GLU A 197 0.64 12.46 -3.20
N GLY A 198 1.19 13.49 -3.84
CA GLY A 198 2.31 13.35 -4.78
C GLY A 198 1.92 12.95 -6.21
N TRP A 199 0.65 12.65 -6.49
CA TRP A 199 0.17 12.28 -7.82
C TRP A 199 -1.11 13.01 -8.19
N LYS A 200 -1.22 13.43 -9.46
CA LYS A 200 -2.31 14.28 -9.95
C LYS A 200 -3.69 13.63 -9.93
N HIS A 201 -3.75 12.32 -10.02
CA HIS A 201 -5.00 11.55 -10.11
C HIS A 201 -5.62 11.21 -8.75
N PHE A 202 -4.98 11.57 -7.66
CA PHE A 202 -5.57 11.48 -6.33
C PHE A 202 -6.62 12.58 -6.16
N THR A 203 -7.81 12.20 -5.70
CA THR A 203 -8.96 13.10 -5.63
C THR A 203 -9.34 13.47 -4.20
N GLN A 204 -8.76 12.82 -3.21
CA GLN A 204 -8.90 13.11 -1.79
C GLN A 204 -7.53 13.19 -1.14
N ASN A 205 -7.40 14.02 -0.11
CA ASN A 205 -6.15 14.35 0.54
C ASN A 205 -6.25 14.20 2.07
N GLU A 206 -5.18 14.55 2.79
CA GLU A 206 -5.10 14.51 4.26
C GLU A 206 -6.26 15.24 4.94
N ASN A 207 -6.55 16.47 4.51
CA ASN A 207 -7.60 17.30 5.11
C ASN A 207 -9.00 16.69 4.96
N ASP A 208 -9.26 15.99 3.84
CA ASP A 208 -10.52 15.27 3.64
C ASP A 208 -10.65 14.10 4.64
N LEU A 209 -9.56 13.35 4.84
CA LEU A 209 -9.50 12.26 5.82
C LEU A 209 -9.67 12.78 7.25
N GLU A 210 -8.92 13.81 7.63
CA GLU A 210 -9.00 14.41 8.97
C GLU A 210 -10.41 14.86 9.30
N LYS A 211 -11.03 15.65 8.41
CA LYS A 211 -12.41 16.11 8.58
C LYS A 211 -13.40 14.95 8.70
N ALA A 212 -13.26 13.92 7.85
CA ALA A 212 -14.14 12.77 7.90
C ALA A 212 -14.05 12.03 9.24
N PHE A 213 -12.83 11.78 9.73
CA PHE A 213 -12.59 11.12 11.02
C PHE A 213 -13.02 11.99 12.22
N GLU A 214 -12.90 13.32 12.10
CA GLU A 214 -13.35 14.26 13.12
C GLU A 214 -14.89 14.26 13.24
N VAL A 215 -15.60 14.37 12.11
CA VAL A 215 -17.07 14.42 12.07
C VAL A 215 -17.70 13.19 12.73
N ILE A 216 -17.10 12.00 12.57
CA ILE A 216 -17.61 10.77 13.19
C ILE A 216 -16.96 10.44 14.54
N GLY A 217 -16.16 11.38 15.10
CA GLY A 217 -15.64 11.27 16.47
C GLY A 217 -14.49 10.27 16.67
N ILE A 218 -13.81 9.86 15.60
CA ILE A 218 -12.69 8.91 15.67
C ILE A 218 -11.35 9.49 15.20
N ARG A 219 -11.21 10.84 15.20
CA ARG A 219 -9.97 11.53 14.76
C ARG A 219 -8.71 11.00 15.47
N GLY A 220 -8.81 10.61 16.74
CA GLY A 220 -7.70 10.05 17.52
C GLY A 220 -7.16 8.72 16.99
N ARG A 221 -7.86 8.06 16.07
CA ARG A 221 -7.41 6.84 15.40
C ARG A 221 -6.68 7.09 14.09
N LEU A 222 -6.72 8.31 13.56
CA LEU A 222 -6.00 8.70 12.35
C LEU A 222 -4.65 9.27 12.74
N LYS A 223 -3.57 8.60 12.34
CA LYS A 223 -2.18 9.01 12.57
C LYS A 223 -1.55 9.38 11.23
N VAL A 224 -1.42 10.67 10.97
CA VAL A 224 -0.77 11.18 9.76
C VAL A 224 0.73 11.25 10.00
N LEU A 225 1.51 10.65 9.12
CA LEU A 225 2.98 10.70 9.16
C LEU A 225 3.45 11.83 8.23
N LYS A 226 4.45 12.56 8.70
CA LYS A 226 5.08 13.61 7.89
C LYS A 226 6.10 13.00 6.94
N ALA A 227 5.98 13.30 5.64
CA ALA A 227 6.89 12.80 4.63
C ALA A 227 8.36 13.18 4.95
N GLY A 228 9.28 12.21 4.82
CA GLY A 228 10.71 12.37 5.12
C GLY A 228 11.08 12.46 6.60
N VAL A 229 10.12 12.33 7.52
CA VAL A 229 10.38 12.38 8.97
C VAL A 229 10.19 10.98 9.57
N PRO A 230 11.26 10.32 10.05
CA PRO A 230 11.14 9.03 10.71
C PRO A 230 10.31 9.14 11.99
N GLU A 231 9.38 8.20 12.18
CA GLU A 231 8.56 8.11 13.38
C GLU A 231 8.56 6.69 13.94
N LYS A 232 8.76 6.57 15.25
CA LYS A 232 8.68 5.31 15.97
C LYS A 232 7.22 4.97 16.24
N LEU A 233 6.79 3.76 15.87
CA LEU A 233 5.40 3.30 16.03
C LEU A 233 5.20 2.44 17.28
N PHE A 234 6.24 1.73 17.75
CA PHE A 234 6.23 0.85 18.90
C PHE A 234 7.32 1.26 19.93
#